data_da9517c492d39bdab1856092939a98d4
#
_entry.id   da9517c492d39bdab1856092939a98d4
#
_cell.length_a   1.000
_cell.length_b   1.000
_cell.length_c   1.000
_cell.angle_alpha   90.00
_cell.angle_beta   90.00
_cell.angle_gamma   90.00
#
_symmetry.space_group_name_H-M   'P 1'
#
loop_
_entity.id
_entity.type
_entity.pdbx_description
1 polymer ?
#
loop_
_entity_poly.entity_id
_entity_poly.type
_entity_poly.pdbx_seq_one_letter_code
_entity_poly.pdbx_strand_id
1 'polypeptide(L)'
;RRLAVGTLPAPVRLPYLAEGRLAAAVDRQLARGRRELEQLESVLGQALAVLAPGGRLAVISFHSLEDRIVKRFFRKHATPPRLPRGVPVRMQEEKTDLKLVGKPAVPSAQELADNPRARSSRLRIAEKTQ
;
A
#
# COMPACT_ATOMS: atom_id res chain seq x y z
N ARG A 1 -6.99 -2.26 -53.15
CA ARG A 1 -5.63 -1.84 -52.75
C ARG A 1 -5.26 -2.54 -51.47
N ARG A 2 -4.40 -3.54 -51.54
CA ARG A 2 -3.81 -4.15 -50.36
C ARG A 2 -2.88 -3.12 -49.75
N LEU A 3 -3.14 -2.71 -48.50
CA LEU A 3 -2.17 -1.99 -47.69
C LEU A 3 -0.95 -2.90 -47.51
N ALA A 4 0.21 -2.45 -47.97
CA ALA A 4 1.45 -3.12 -47.68
C ALA A 4 1.64 -3.13 -46.15
N VAL A 5 1.54 -4.29 -45.54
CA VAL A 5 1.94 -4.48 -44.17
C VAL A 5 3.45 -4.26 -44.14
N GLY A 6 3.85 -3.06 -43.75
CA GLY A 6 5.26 -2.76 -43.54
C GLY A 6 5.85 -3.79 -42.59
N THR A 7 6.85 -4.50 -43.08
CA THR A 7 7.64 -5.42 -42.26
C THR A 7 8.17 -4.63 -41.08
N LEU A 8 7.74 -4.97 -39.87
CA LEU A 8 8.28 -4.37 -38.64
C LEU A 8 9.82 -4.53 -38.66
N PRO A 9 10.59 -3.48 -38.41
CA PRO A 9 12.04 -3.60 -38.35
C PRO A 9 12.40 -4.67 -37.34
N ALA A 10 13.38 -5.49 -37.68
CA ALA A 10 13.88 -6.51 -36.75
C ALA A 10 14.23 -5.88 -35.41
N PRO A 11 13.91 -6.52 -34.26
CA PRO A 11 14.20 -5.95 -32.97
C PRO A 11 15.69 -5.64 -32.88
N VAL A 12 15.99 -4.39 -32.54
CA VAL A 12 17.37 -3.96 -32.33
C VAL A 12 17.94 -4.78 -31.19
N ARG A 13 18.81 -5.73 -31.47
CA ARG A 13 19.57 -6.46 -30.46
C ARG A 13 20.60 -5.50 -29.87
N LEU A 14 20.36 -5.05 -28.66
CA LEU A 14 21.34 -4.30 -27.88
C LEU A 14 22.50 -5.24 -27.51
N PRO A 15 23.73 -5.01 -28.00
CA PRO A 15 24.79 -6.02 -27.95
C PRO A 15 25.35 -6.34 -26.56
N TYR A 16 24.96 -5.58 -25.53
CA TYR A 16 25.44 -5.82 -24.16
C TYR A 16 24.39 -6.28 -23.17
N LEU A 17 23.15 -6.45 -23.58
CA LEU A 17 22.13 -7.03 -22.73
C LEU A 17 21.95 -8.51 -23.15
N ALA A 18 22.85 -9.36 -22.67
CA ALA A 18 22.55 -10.77 -22.67
C ALA A 18 21.20 -10.98 -21.94
N GLU A 19 20.26 -11.65 -22.61
CA GLU A 19 18.88 -11.85 -22.10
C GLU A 19 18.85 -12.30 -20.65
N GLY A 20 19.81 -13.11 -20.20
CA GLY A 20 19.95 -13.52 -18.82
C GLY A 20 20.31 -12.40 -17.84
N ARG A 21 21.04 -11.38 -18.24
CA ARG A 21 21.38 -10.24 -17.35
C ARG A 21 20.19 -9.32 -17.12
N LEU A 22 19.36 -9.12 -18.15
CA LEU A 22 18.14 -8.33 -18.02
C LEU A 22 17.11 -9.05 -17.13
N ALA A 23 16.91 -10.35 -17.36
CA ALA A 23 16.03 -11.16 -16.52
C ALA A 23 16.47 -11.13 -15.06
N ALA A 24 17.76 -11.35 -14.78
CA ALA A 24 18.29 -11.26 -13.43
C ALA A 24 18.18 -9.87 -12.80
N ALA A 25 18.26 -8.81 -13.59
CA ALA A 25 18.06 -7.45 -13.09
C ALA A 25 16.59 -7.19 -12.73
N VAL A 26 15.65 -7.65 -13.56
CA VAL A 26 14.21 -7.58 -13.30
C VAL A 26 13.84 -8.39 -12.06
N ASP A 27 14.34 -9.61 -11.93
CA ASP A 27 14.08 -10.45 -10.76
C ASP A 27 14.60 -9.82 -9.46
N ARG A 28 15.79 -9.21 -9.49
CA ARG A 28 16.32 -8.47 -8.34
C ARG A 28 15.43 -7.27 -7.97
N GLN A 29 14.94 -6.55 -8.96
CA GLN A 29 14.06 -5.40 -8.73
C GLN A 29 12.71 -5.83 -8.13
N LEU A 30 12.13 -6.90 -8.64
CA LEU A 30 10.88 -7.48 -8.12
C LEU A 30 11.08 -8.00 -6.68
N ALA A 31 12.19 -8.68 -6.42
CA ALA A 31 12.51 -9.18 -5.08
C ALA A 31 12.71 -8.03 -4.08
N ARG A 32 13.33 -6.93 -4.51
CA ARG A 32 13.49 -5.71 -3.71
C ARG A 32 12.14 -5.10 -3.36
N GLY A 33 11.27 -4.91 -4.36
CA GLY A 33 9.93 -4.37 -4.14
C GLY A 33 9.09 -5.22 -3.19
N ARG A 34 9.18 -6.54 -3.26
CA ARG A 34 8.51 -7.44 -2.30
C ARG A 34 9.02 -7.25 -0.88
N ARG A 35 10.32 -7.15 -0.68
CA ARG A 35 10.91 -6.90 0.65
C ARG A 35 10.48 -5.57 1.23
N GLU A 36 10.41 -4.52 0.44
CA GLU A 36 9.94 -3.21 0.87
C GLU A 36 8.48 -3.26 1.36
N LEU A 37 7.61 -3.99 0.67
CA LEU A 37 6.21 -4.19 1.07
C LEU A 37 6.08 -5.05 2.34
N GLU A 38 6.87 -6.11 2.47
CA GLU A 38 6.92 -6.95 3.68
C GLU A 38 7.43 -6.16 4.88
N GLN A 39 8.44 -5.30 4.68
CA GLN A 39 8.94 -4.40 5.72
C GLN A 39 7.88 -3.39 6.16
N LEU A 40 7.07 -2.86 5.24
CA LEU A 40 5.98 -1.95 5.58
C LEU A 40 4.96 -2.63 6.50
N GLU A 41 4.54 -3.85 6.20
CA GLU A 41 3.61 -4.62 7.07
C GLU A 41 4.22 -4.85 8.46
N SER A 42 5.48 -5.22 8.51
CA SER A 42 6.21 -5.42 9.78
C SER A 42 6.27 -4.13 10.61
N VAL A 43 6.62 -3.01 9.98
CA VAL A 43 6.70 -1.70 10.66
C VAL A 43 5.33 -1.26 11.18
N LEU A 44 4.25 -1.46 10.44
CA LEU A 44 2.90 -1.15 10.90
C LEU A 44 2.53 -1.96 12.16
N GLY A 45 2.86 -3.25 12.19
CA GLY A 45 2.66 -4.10 13.36
C GLY A 45 3.45 -3.64 14.58
N GLN A 46 4.73 -3.29 14.39
CA GLN A 46 5.59 -2.77 15.45
C GLN A 46 5.11 -1.41 15.96
N ALA A 47 4.72 -0.51 15.06
CA ALA A 47 4.17 0.80 15.42
C ALA A 47 2.91 0.66 16.27
N LEU A 48 2.00 -0.25 15.90
CA LEU A 48 0.80 -0.52 16.69
C LEU A 48 1.14 -1.07 18.08
N ALA A 49 2.17 -1.93 18.19
CA ALA A 49 2.58 -2.51 19.47
C ALA A 49 3.14 -1.47 20.45
N VAL A 50 3.91 -0.49 19.96
CA VAL A 50 4.53 0.55 20.80
C VAL A 50 3.64 1.76 21.06
N LEU A 51 2.57 1.91 20.28
CA LEU A 51 1.66 3.04 20.41
C LEU A 51 0.83 2.90 21.69
N ALA A 52 0.75 3.97 22.48
CA ALA A 52 -0.08 4.00 23.67
C ALA A 52 -1.58 4.09 23.30
N PRO A 53 -2.50 3.62 24.16
CA PRO A 53 -3.94 3.86 23.96
C PRO A 53 -4.25 5.35 23.78
N GLY A 54 -5.10 5.69 22.81
CA GLY A 54 -5.35 7.08 22.39
C GLY A 54 -4.29 7.69 21.48
N GLY A 55 -3.15 6.99 21.28
CA GLY A 55 -2.12 7.41 20.35
C GLY A 55 -2.59 7.26 18.90
N ARG A 56 -2.07 8.10 18.00
CA ARG A 56 -2.44 8.11 16.59
C ARG A 56 -1.30 7.63 15.71
N LEU A 57 -1.61 6.74 14.79
CA LEU A 57 -0.72 6.29 13.74
C LEU A 57 -1.12 6.99 12.44
N ALA A 58 -0.24 7.86 11.95
CA ALA A 58 -0.41 8.54 10.67
C ALA A 58 0.58 7.98 9.66
N VAL A 59 0.10 7.53 8.52
CA VAL A 59 0.89 6.92 7.46
C VAL A 59 0.66 7.64 6.15
N ILE A 60 1.74 8.10 5.52
CA ILE A 60 1.73 8.67 4.18
C ILE A 60 2.33 7.63 3.23
N SER A 61 1.58 7.27 2.20
CA SER A 61 2.05 6.39 1.12
C SER A 61 2.04 7.14 -0.20
N PHE A 62 3.00 6.84 -1.07
CA PHE A 62 3.15 7.44 -2.40
C PHE A 62 2.81 6.47 -3.53
N HIS A 63 2.66 5.20 -3.19
CA HIS A 63 2.37 4.11 -4.13
C HIS A 63 1.02 3.45 -3.80
N SER A 64 0.29 3.06 -4.85
CA SER A 64 -1.00 2.38 -4.70
C SER A 64 -0.90 1.04 -3.96
N LEU A 65 0.22 0.32 -4.11
CA LEU A 65 0.46 -0.94 -3.40
C LEU A 65 0.70 -0.71 -1.90
N GLU A 66 1.48 0.30 -1.54
CA GLU A 66 1.69 0.71 -0.15
C GLU A 66 0.37 1.14 0.49
N ASP A 67 -0.39 2.00 -0.18
CA ASP A 67 -1.70 2.44 0.30
C ASP A 67 -2.66 1.28 0.53
N ARG A 68 -2.64 0.28 -0.35
CA ARG A 68 -3.45 -0.94 -0.21
C ARG A 68 -3.07 -1.74 1.04
N ILE A 69 -1.78 -1.86 1.35
CA ILE A 69 -1.28 -2.54 2.55
C ILE A 69 -1.74 -1.79 3.80
N VAL A 70 -1.51 -0.47 3.86
CA VAL A 70 -1.94 0.36 4.99
C VAL A 70 -3.46 0.29 5.20
N LYS A 71 -4.25 0.41 4.13
CA LYS A 71 -5.70 0.28 4.17
C LYS A 71 -6.15 -1.07 4.72
N ARG A 72 -5.52 -2.15 4.26
CA ARG A 72 -5.84 -3.51 4.69
C ARG A 72 -5.48 -3.72 6.15
N PHE A 73 -4.31 -3.25 6.57
CA PHE A 73 -3.85 -3.30 7.97
C PHE A 73 -4.81 -2.54 8.89
N PHE A 74 -5.13 -1.30 8.57
CA PHE A 74 -6.06 -0.50 9.38
C PHE A 74 -7.45 -1.13 9.46
N ARG A 75 -7.98 -1.66 8.36
CA ARG A 75 -9.26 -2.37 8.37
C ARG A 75 -9.24 -3.62 9.24
N LYS A 76 -8.19 -4.42 9.15
CA LYS A 76 -8.04 -5.64 9.95
C LYS A 76 -8.12 -5.34 11.44
N HIS A 77 -7.46 -4.28 11.89
CA HIS A 77 -7.42 -3.90 13.31
C HIS A 77 -8.58 -3.00 13.75
N ALA A 78 -9.30 -2.37 12.83
CA ALA A 78 -10.47 -1.53 13.13
C ALA A 78 -11.81 -2.24 12.93
N THR A 79 -11.82 -3.46 12.40
CA THR A 79 -13.03 -4.24 12.19
C THR A 79 -13.10 -5.35 13.24
N PRO A 80 -14.20 -5.45 14.00
CA PRO A 80 -14.36 -6.53 14.94
C PRO A 80 -14.41 -7.89 14.24
N PRO A 81 -13.96 -8.98 14.90
CA PRO A 81 -14.02 -10.31 14.33
C PRO A 81 -15.47 -10.69 14.03
N ARG A 82 -15.75 -11.16 12.82
CA ARG A 82 -17.08 -11.62 12.43
C ARG A 82 -17.44 -12.87 13.23
N LEU A 83 -18.48 -12.78 14.06
CA LEU A 83 -19.04 -13.94 14.73
C LEU A 83 -19.75 -14.86 13.71
N PRO A 84 -19.70 -16.19 13.89
CA PRO A 84 -20.46 -17.12 13.07
C PRO A 84 -21.97 -16.79 13.10
N ARG A 85 -22.64 -16.97 11.96
CA ARG A 85 -24.10 -16.77 11.88
C ARG A 85 -24.81 -17.66 12.90
N GLY A 86 -25.69 -17.07 13.73
CA GLY A 86 -26.51 -17.79 14.69
C GLY A 86 -26.06 -17.72 16.15
N VAL A 87 -24.97 -17.04 16.44
CA VAL A 87 -24.57 -16.76 17.84
C VAL A 87 -25.30 -15.50 18.30
N PRO A 88 -26.12 -15.56 19.41
CA PRO A 88 -26.73 -14.35 19.96
C PRO A 88 -25.64 -13.38 20.36
N VAL A 89 -25.61 -12.20 19.74
CA VAL A 89 -24.70 -11.13 20.09
C VAL A 89 -25.12 -10.61 21.46
N ARG A 90 -24.49 -11.11 22.52
CA ARG A 90 -24.45 -10.31 23.76
C ARG A 90 -23.68 -9.04 23.40
N MET A 91 -24.20 -7.87 23.79
CA MET A 91 -23.54 -6.58 23.66
C MET A 91 -22.20 -6.55 24.46
N GLN A 92 -21.26 -7.37 24.03
CA GLN A 92 -19.85 -7.15 24.37
C GLN A 92 -19.37 -6.10 23.38
N GLU A 93 -18.96 -4.97 23.89
CA GLU A 93 -18.24 -3.98 23.10
C GLU A 93 -17.17 -4.73 22.34
N GLU A 94 -17.34 -4.83 21.03
CA GLU A 94 -16.41 -5.51 20.14
C GLU A 94 -15.12 -4.69 20.16
N LYS A 95 -14.17 -5.11 20.99
CA LYS A 95 -12.91 -4.42 21.20
C LYS A 95 -12.09 -4.53 19.94
N THR A 96 -11.85 -3.41 19.29
CA THR A 96 -10.93 -3.28 18.17
C THR A 96 -9.65 -2.61 18.64
N ASP A 97 -8.51 -2.94 18.03
CA ASP A 97 -7.23 -2.33 18.38
C ASP A 97 -7.11 -0.90 17.86
N LEU A 98 -7.75 -0.61 16.75
CA LEU A 98 -7.70 0.68 16.06
C LEU A 98 -9.10 1.22 15.78
N LYS A 99 -9.19 2.55 15.74
CA LYS A 99 -10.31 3.32 15.23
C LYS A 99 -9.81 4.21 14.07
N LEU A 100 -10.47 4.16 12.93
CA LEU A 100 -10.12 5.02 11.80
C LEU A 100 -10.47 6.48 12.13
N VAL A 101 -9.54 7.39 11.85
CA VAL A 101 -9.72 8.83 12.04
C VAL A 101 -9.93 9.50 10.69
N GLY A 102 -11.17 9.85 10.40
CA GLY A 102 -11.54 10.52 9.16
C GLY A 102 -11.39 9.66 7.91
N LYS A 103 -11.46 10.32 6.76
CA LYS A 103 -11.23 9.71 5.45
C LYS A 103 -9.76 9.85 5.04
N PRO A 104 -9.25 9.01 4.14
CA PRO A 104 -7.92 9.21 3.58
C PRO A 104 -7.79 10.59 2.97
N ALA A 105 -6.75 11.34 3.37
CA ALA A 105 -6.48 12.65 2.82
C ALA A 105 -5.60 12.54 1.57
N VAL A 106 -5.91 13.37 0.59
CA VAL A 106 -5.12 13.57 -0.63
C VAL A 106 -4.54 14.99 -0.61
N PRO A 107 -3.44 15.27 -1.33
CA PRO A 107 -2.85 16.59 -1.35
C PRO A 107 -3.82 17.62 -1.92
N SER A 108 -3.76 18.83 -1.37
CA SER A 108 -4.53 19.98 -1.86
C SER A 108 -3.99 20.49 -3.21
N ALA A 109 -4.77 21.30 -3.92
CA ALA A 109 -4.31 21.94 -5.16
C ALA A 109 -3.08 22.83 -4.92
N GLN A 110 -3.00 23.52 -3.78
CA GLN A 110 -1.86 24.33 -3.40
C GLN A 110 -0.61 23.46 -3.18
N GLU A 111 -0.73 22.36 -2.45
CA GLU A 111 0.37 21.44 -2.21
C GLU A 111 0.88 20.82 -3.51
N LEU A 112 0.00 20.50 -4.45
CA LEU A 112 0.37 19.99 -5.77
C LEU A 112 1.10 21.03 -6.62
N ALA A 113 0.75 22.30 -6.49
CA ALA A 113 1.44 23.40 -7.16
C ALA A 113 2.86 23.57 -6.61
N ASP A 114 3.01 23.50 -5.29
CA ASP A 114 4.30 23.66 -4.61
C ASP A 114 5.18 22.41 -4.73
N ASN A 115 4.57 21.21 -4.73
CA ASN A 115 5.25 19.93 -4.82
C ASN A 115 4.50 18.93 -5.72
N PRO A 116 4.77 18.90 -7.03
CA PRO A 116 4.13 17.96 -7.95
C PRO A 116 4.33 16.49 -7.60
N ARG A 117 5.38 16.14 -6.83
CA ARG A 117 5.64 14.77 -6.39
C ARG A 117 4.60 14.25 -5.38
N ALA A 118 3.88 15.15 -4.71
CA ALA A 118 2.82 14.80 -3.77
C ALA A 118 1.56 14.22 -4.46
N ARG A 119 1.47 14.26 -5.78
CA ARG A 119 0.28 13.85 -6.56
C ARG A 119 -0.26 12.47 -6.19
N SER A 120 0.60 11.52 -5.91
CA SER A 120 0.21 10.14 -5.59
C SER A 120 0.14 9.87 -4.09
N SER A 121 0.37 10.88 -3.24
CA SER A 121 0.39 10.72 -1.80
C SER A 121 -1.01 10.52 -1.22
N ARG A 122 -1.09 9.65 -0.21
CA ARG A 122 -2.30 9.42 0.58
C ARG A 122 -1.93 9.34 2.05
N LEU A 123 -2.60 10.15 2.86
CA LEU A 123 -2.47 10.12 4.31
C LEU A 123 -3.64 9.35 4.91
N ARG A 124 -3.32 8.35 5.73
CA ARG A 124 -4.29 7.59 6.53
C ARG A 124 -3.94 7.72 7.99
N ILE A 125 -4.93 7.91 8.83
CA ILE A 125 -4.78 8.06 10.27
C ILE A 125 -5.70 7.07 10.98
N ALA A 126 -5.15 6.41 11.98
CA ALA A 126 -5.89 5.55 12.91
C ALA A 126 -5.46 5.86 14.34
N GLU A 127 -6.37 5.71 15.28
CA GLU A 127 -6.15 5.91 16.71
C GLU A 127 -6.20 4.55 17.42
N LYS A 128 -5.25 4.31 18.31
CA LYS A 128 -5.24 3.10 19.12
C LYS A 128 -6.29 3.21 20.22
N THR A 129 -7.13 2.18 20.35
CA THR A 129 -8.26 2.16 21.30
C THR A 129 -7.92 1.51 22.63
N GLN A 130 -6.94 0.59 22.65
CA GLN A 130 -6.53 -0.16 23.86
C GLN A 130 -5.00 -0.23 23.99
#